data_6a268f817a017c5fc71c4b9d8335dd56
#
_entry.id   6a268f817a017c5fc71c4b9d8335dd56
#
_cell.length_a   1.000
_cell.length_b   1.000
_cell.length_c   1.000
_cell.angle_alpha   90.00
_cell.angle_beta   90.00
_cell.angle_gamma   90.00
#
_symmetry.space_group_name_H-M   'P 1'
#
loop_
_entity.id
_entity.type
_entity.pdbx_description
1 polymer ?
#
loop_
_entity_poly.entity_id
_entity_poly.type
_entity_poly.pdbx_seq_one_letter_code
_entity_poly.pdbx_strand_id
1 'polypeptide(L)'
;VLAQKQPNQLHLKNQQRLKQVLPEENKMKIEKRARQFLPENLAITDFEVIEPFFQDLLARKIAAIQDFDQWLADRSELDAILEEDLAWRYIRMSINTQDEQLRAAYNDFVSKIQPKLAPLEDQLNQKLVKIPFLAERQDTAHQIYFRSVRSALDLFREANISIEAALNEEAQQYGAISAAQTIEHGGKELTMQQAALMLKEQDETLRKTIFEKIAERRRQDSDKLQDLFSSLVQKRQQLASNAGFDNYRDYKFVEMGRFDYTKEDCFAFHEAIKTHIVPLVKQIQQVKLDQLGKAQFKPWDLEVDPEGKPALKPFTNGQQMLEGTIRMFSRIDPYFGACLQTMDELGHLDLDSKTGKAPGGYNYPLYEIGVPFIFMNAVGAQRDLETMVHEGGHAIHSFLSRELNLTAFKNLPSEVAELASMSMELLSMPQWSEFYPNELEHKRAMREQLEGTLKVLPWIAQIDAFQHWVYENPTHSIAQRNEHWLHLAQEFGTGLTDWSGYEDQVANAWQKQLHLFEVPFYYIEYGIAQLGALGVWKNSIEDYPKAIEAYKNALVLGYTKSLPEIYQTAGVPFDFSSDRLQELAKLIQLELKKLQ
;
A
#
# COMPACT_ATOMS: atom_id res chain seq x y z
N VAL A 1 -21.23 1.25 29.41
CA VAL A 1 -21.19 2.55 30.09
C VAL A 1 -19.71 2.93 30.22
N LEU A 2 -19.11 3.50 29.19
CA LEU A 2 -17.77 4.08 29.27
C LEU A 2 -17.93 5.59 29.48
N ALA A 3 -17.48 6.03 30.66
CA ALA A 3 -17.47 7.42 31.06
C ALA A 3 -16.74 8.28 30.01
N GLN A 4 -17.41 9.35 29.56
CA GLN A 4 -16.79 10.47 28.86
C GLN A 4 -15.62 10.99 29.70
N LYS A 5 -14.40 10.60 29.34
CA LYS A 5 -13.21 11.28 29.84
C LYS A 5 -13.18 12.68 29.20
N GLN A 6 -13.14 13.71 30.01
CA GLN A 6 -12.92 15.08 29.56
C GLN A 6 -11.66 15.14 28.65
N PRO A 7 -11.72 15.89 27.55
CA PRO A 7 -10.58 16.02 26.65
C PRO A 7 -9.36 16.55 27.41
N ASN A 8 -8.23 15.91 27.19
CA ASN A 8 -6.97 16.18 27.85
C ASN A 8 -6.56 17.64 27.56
N GLN A 9 -5.99 18.35 28.56
CA GLN A 9 -5.54 19.75 28.37
C GLN A 9 -4.58 19.95 27.18
N LEU A 10 -3.88 18.90 26.77
CA LEU A 10 -3.05 18.88 25.56
C LEU A 10 -3.92 19.00 24.29
N HIS A 11 -5.07 18.32 24.25
CA HIS A 11 -6.02 18.37 23.15
C HIS A 11 -6.63 19.77 22.99
N LEU A 12 -6.96 20.43 24.09
CA LEU A 12 -7.47 21.82 24.10
C LEU A 12 -6.43 22.86 23.67
N LYS A 13 -5.16 22.66 24.02
CA LYS A 13 -4.06 23.52 23.56
C LYS A 13 -3.75 23.34 22.07
N ASN A 14 -3.86 22.12 21.57
CA ASN A 14 -3.70 21.82 20.15
C ASN A 14 -4.86 22.40 19.32
N GLN A 15 -6.09 22.32 19.79
CA GLN A 15 -7.25 22.96 19.14
C GLN A 15 -7.12 24.50 19.08
N GLN A 16 -6.50 25.14 20.07
CA GLN A 16 -6.27 26.59 20.04
C GLN A 16 -5.14 27.00 19.06
N ARG A 17 -4.14 26.15 18.86
CA ARG A 17 -3.08 26.36 17.87
C ARG A 17 -3.56 26.12 16.43
N LEU A 18 -4.35 25.08 16.21
CA LEU A 18 -4.91 24.73 14.88
C LEU A 18 -5.91 25.78 14.38
N LYS A 19 -6.60 26.51 15.26
CA LYS A 19 -7.45 27.66 14.89
C LYS A 19 -6.70 28.76 14.11
N GLN A 20 -5.36 28.73 14.10
CA GLN A 20 -4.52 29.63 13.30
C GLN A 20 -4.12 29.04 11.93
N VAL A 21 -4.40 27.74 11.65
CA VAL A 21 -3.90 27.07 10.43
C VAL A 21 -4.90 27.19 9.27
N LEU A 22 -6.20 27.05 9.54
CA LEU A 22 -7.25 27.29 8.53
C LEU A 22 -8.40 28.13 9.12
N PRO A 23 -9.03 29.01 8.32
CA PRO A 23 -10.26 29.71 8.72
C PRO A 23 -11.37 28.72 9.05
N GLU A 24 -12.24 29.06 10.01
CA GLU A 24 -13.39 28.20 10.39
C GLU A 24 -14.33 27.87 9.21
N GLU A 25 -14.33 28.69 8.19
CA GLU A 25 -15.12 28.54 6.97
C GLU A 25 -14.71 27.31 6.13
N ASN A 26 -13.50 26.77 6.35
CA ASN A 26 -12.98 25.61 5.62
C ASN A 26 -13.08 24.28 6.40
N LYS A 27 -13.72 24.27 7.56
CA LYS A 27 -13.91 23.05 8.33
C LYS A 27 -14.97 22.15 7.70
N MET A 28 -14.60 20.89 7.45
CA MET A 28 -15.54 19.89 7.00
C MET A 28 -16.39 19.40 8.17
N LYS A 29 -17.71 19.46 8.04
CA LYS A 29 -18.61 18.75 8.95
C LYS A 29 -18.78 17.33 8.47
N ILE A 30 -18.22 16.39 9.21
CA ILE A 30 -18.44 14.97 8.98
C ILE A 30 -19.61 14.52 9.84
N GLU A 31 -20.70 14.17 9.18
CA GLU A 31 -21.82 13.52 9.81
C GLU A 31 -21.78 12.03 9.43
N LYS A 32 -21.78 11.15 10.45
CA LYS A 32 -21.97 9.73 10.25
C LYS A 32 -23.36 9.51 9.66
N ARG A 33 -23.46 8.74 8.60
CA ARG A 33 -24.78 8.35 8.07
C ARG A 33 -25.51 7.52 9.12
N ALA A 34 -26.79 7.87 9.40
CA ALA A 34 -27.63 7.07 10.26
C ALA A 34 -27.86 5.69 9.65
N ARG A 35 -27.70 4.65 10.44
CA ARG A 35 -27.99 3.27 10.01
C ARG A 35 -29.48 3.13 9.71
N GLN A 36 -29.79 2.42 8.65
CA GLN A 36 -31.17 2.18 8.22
C GLN A 36 -31.59 0.72 8.45
N PHE A 37 -30.63 -0.18 8.36
CA PHE A 37 -30.84 -1.63 8.48
C PHE A 37 -30.36 -2.17 9.83
N LEU A 38 -29.20 -1.74 10.28
CA LEU A 38 -28.61 -2.21 11.53
C LEU A 38 -28.90 -1.26 12.69
N PRO A 39 -29.04 -1.76 13.94
CA PRO A 39 -29.18 -0.90 15.11
C PRO A 39 -27.99 0.06 15.27
N GLU A 40 -28.25 1.32 15.63
CA GLU A 40 -27.21 2.34 15.81
C GLU A 40 -26.14 1.94 16.85
N ASN A 41 -26.52 1.21 17.88
CA ASN A 41 -25.65 0.78 18.98
C ASN A 41 -25.19 -0.68 18.85
N LEU A 42 -25.28 -1.28 17.66
CA LEU A 42 -24.80 -2.64 17.41
C LEU A 42 -23.28 -2.71 17.68
N ALA A 43 -22.88 -3.60 18.58
CA ALA A 43 -21.49 -3.96 18.85
C ALA A 43 -21.28 -5.42 18.47
N ILE A 44 -20.29 -5.69 17.63
CA ILE A 44 -19.97 -7.04 17.16
C ILE A 44 -19.09 -7.71 18.20
N THR A 45 -19.70 -8.48 19.11
CA THR A 45 -18.99 -9.24 20.15
C THR A 45 -18.64 -10.66 19.69
N ASP A 46 -19.52 -11.26 18.91
CA ASP A 46 -19.44 -12.63 18.41
C ASP A 46 -20.25 -12.77 17.11
N PHE A 47 -20.17 -13.94 16.48
CA PHE A 47 -20.88 -14.23 15.24
C PHE A 47 -22.40 -14.20 15.40
N GLU A 48 -22.92 -14.68 16.53
CA GLU A 48 -24.33 -14.81 16.83
C GLU A 48 -25.06 -13.45 16.87
N VAL A 49 -24.32 -12.37 17.12
CA VAL A 49 -24.86 -10.98 17.06
C VAL A 49 -25.13 -10.53 15.64
N ILE A 50 -24.29 -10.96 14.67
CA ILE A 50 -24.37 -10.49 13.28
C ILE A 50 -25.14 -11.46 12.36
N GLU A 51 -25.16 -12.73 12.67
CA GLU A 51 -25.83 -13.76 11.88
C GLU A 51 -27.28 -13.44 11.52
N PRO A 52 -28.15 -12.92 12.43
CA PRO A 52 -29.55 -12.62 12.12
C PRO A 52 -29.74 -11.67 10.95
N PHE A 53 -28.81 -10.74 10.72
CA PHE A 53 -28.88 -9.78 9.62
C PHE A 53 -28.53 -10.43 8.27
N PHE A 54 -27.61 -11.37 8.25
CA PHE A 54 -27.36 -12.21 7.07
C PHE A 54 -28.58 -13.06 6.75
N GLN A 55 -29.19 -13.68 7.76
CA GLN A 55 -30.38 -14.51 7.58
C GLN A 55 -31.58 -13.68 7.08
N ASP A 56 -31.76 -12.46 7.57
CA ASP A 56 -32.76 -11.55 7.04
C ASP A 56 -32.54 -11.24 5.56
N LEU A 57 -31.33 -10.83 5.16
CA LEU A 57 -30.99 -10.56 3.75
C LEU A 57 -31.20 -11.80 2.88
N LEU A 58 -30.87 -12.99 3.36
CA LEU A 58 -31.07 -14.26 2.65
C LEU A 58 -32.56 -14.60 2.50
N ALA A 59 -33.38 -14.34 3.51
CA ALA A 59 -34.82 -14.67 3.50
C ALA A 59 -35.67 -13.68 2.70
N ARG A 60 -35.21 -12.45 2.47
CA ARG A 60 -36.00 -11.40 1.80
C ARG A 60 -36.44 -11.80 0.41
N LYS A 61 -37.71 -11.55 0.09
CA LYS A 61 -38.26 -11.66 -1.27
C LYS A 61 -38.01 -10.34 -2.00
N ILE A 62 -37.47 -10.43 -3.20
CA ILE A 62 -37.21 -9.30 -4.08
C ILE A 62 -38.26 -9.38 -5.21
N ALA A 63 -39.32 -8.59 -5.08
CA ALA A 63 -40.46 -8.62 -5.99
C ALA A 63 -40.46 -7.46 -7.00
N ALA A 64 -39.70 -6.38 -6.72
CA ALA A 64 -39.58 -5.20 -7.55
C ALA A 64 -38.14 -4.67 -7.54
N ILE A 65 -37.83 -3.77 -8.47
CA ILE A 65 -36.51 -3.13 -8.58
C ILE A 65 -36.19 -2.31 -7.30
N GLN A 66 -37.19 -1.71 -6.68
CA GLN A 66 -37.03 -0.95 -5.42
C GLN A 66 -36.61 -1.86 -4.26
N ASP A 67 -37.16 -3.08 -4.20
CA ASP A 67 -36.76 -4.08 -3.20
C ASP A 67 -35.29 -4.49 -3.43
N PHE A 68 -34.88 -4.57 -4.69
CA PHE A 68 -33.50 -4.87 -5.04
C PHE A 68 -32.53 -3.75 -4.62
N ASP A 69 -32.89 -2.50 -4.90
CA ASP A 69 -32.09 -1.34 -4.48
C ASP A 69 -31.95 -1.27 -2.96
N GLN A 70 -33.04 -1.49 -2.23
CA GLN A 70 -33.00 -1.51 -0.77
C GLN A 70 -32.15 -2.68 -0.25
N TRP A 71 -32.27 -3.86 -0.86
CA TRP A 71 -31.45 -5.03 -0.49
C TRP A 71 -29.96 -4.76 -0.71
N LEU A 72 -29.57 -4.11 -1.81
CA LEU A 72 -28.19 -3.71 -2.07
C LEU A 72 -27.70 -2.69 -1.04
N ALA A 73 -28.52 -1.71 -0.69
CA ALA A 73 -28.19 -0.69 0.30
C ALA A 73 -27.98 -1.30 1.69
N ASP A 74 -28.88 -2.20 2.13
CA ASP A 74 -28.80 -2.86 3.44
C ASP A 74 -27.59 -3.82 3.51
N ARG A 75 -27.32 -4.56 2.44
CA ARG A 75 -26.11 -5.38 2.33
C ARG A 75 -24.86 -4.49 2.45
N SER A 76 -24.83 -3.37 1.72
CA SER A 76 -23.71 -2.44 1.75
C SER A 76 -23.50 -1.80 3.13
N GLU A 77 -24.58 -1.53 3.89
CA GLU A 77 -24.49 -1.07 5.28
C GLU A 77 -23.86 -2.14 6.17
N LEU A 78 -24.27 -3.41 6.01
CA LEU A 78 -23.71 -4.54 6.75
C LEU A 78 -22.22 -4.70 6.45
N ASP A 79 -21.82 -4.67 5.17
CA ASP A 79 -20.43 -4.77 4.73
C ASP A 79 -19.58 -3.62 5.34
N ALA A 80 -20.08 -2.37 5.30
CA ALA A 80 -19.37 -1.21 5.84
C ALA A 80 -19.10 -1.32 7.35
N ILE A 81 -20.06 -1.83 8.11
CA ILE A 81 -19.94 -1.96 9.57
C ILE A 81 -19.01 -3.11 9.95
N LEU A 82 -19.05 -4.23 9.24
CA LEU A 82 -18.13 -5.34 9.46
C LEU A 82 -16.68 -4.94 9.17
N GLU A 83 -16.45 -4.29 8.04
CA GLU A 83 -15.15 -3.81 7.64
C GLU A 83 -14.59 -2.75 8.62
N GLU A 84 -15.43 -1.80 9.06
CA GLU A 84 -14.98 -0.78 10.01
C GLU A 84 -14.72 -1.35 11.41
N ASP A 85 -15.50 -2.34 11.90
CA ASP A 85 -15.22 -3.02 13.17
C ASP A 85 -13.88 -3.77 13.12
N LEU A 86 -13.62 -4.52 12.04
CA LEU A 86 -12.34 -5.19 11.82
C LEU A 86 -11.18 -4.19 11.74
N ALA A 87 -11.37 -3.09 11.00
CA ALA A 87 -10.38 -2.02 10.87
C ALA A 87 -9.99 -1.46 12.24
N TRP A 88 -10.96 -1.12 13.08
CA TRP A 88 -10.68 -0.59 14.42
C TRP A 88 -9.99 -1.60 15.33
N ARG A 89 -10.27 -2.89 15.21
CA ARG A 89 -9.56 -3.94 15.96
C ARG A 89 -8.09 -3.99 15.54
N TYR A 90 -7.83 -3.98 14.23
CA TYR A 90 -6.49 -3.96 13.69
C TYR A 90 -5.71 -2.69 14.08
N ILE A 91 -6.32 -1.51 13.93
CA ILE A 91 -5.71 -0.23 14.30
C ILE A 91 -5.31 -0.21 15.77
N ARG A 92 -6.20 -0.59 16.67
CA ARG A 92 -5.91 -0.60 18.11
C ARG A 92 -4.81 -1.58 18.48
N MET A 93 -4.84 -2.79 17.90
CA MET A 93 -3.80 -3.79 18.08
C MET A 93 -2.44 -3.28 17.55
N SER A 94 -2.39 -2.65 16.38
CA SER A 94 -1.15 -2.17 15.77
C SER A 94 -0.55 -0.98 16.53
N ILE A 95 -1.36 -0.11 17.12
CA ILE A 95 -0.91 0.99 17.99
C ILE A 95 -0.26 0.46 19.29
N ASN A 96 -0.76 -0.65 19.84
CA ASN A 96 -0.22 -1.26 21.06
C ASN A 96 -0.19 -2.80 20.97
N THR A 97 0.86 -3.33 20.36
CA THR A 97 1.03 -4.77 20.15
C THR A 97 1.31 -5.53 21.45
N GLN A 98 1.63 -4.83 22.54
CA GLN A 98 1.89 -5.43 23.85
C GLN A 98 0.61 -5.68 24.67
N ASP A 99 -0.51 -5.08 24.25
CA ASP A 99 -1.80 -5.28 24.90
C ASP A 99 -2.46 -6.59 24.43
N GLU A 100 -2.51 -7.57 25.35
CA GLU A 100 -3.06 -8.89 25.05
C GLU A 100 -4.56 -8.86 24.75
N GLN A 101 -5.31 -7.92 25.32
CA GLN A 101 -6.75 -7.81 25.08
C GLN A 101 -7.04 -7.27 23.67
N LEU A 102 -6.27 -6.28 23.21
CA LEU A 102 -6.41 -5.74 21.86
C LEU A 102 -6.02 -6.79 20.81
N ARG A 103 -4.93 -7.53 21.05
CA ARG A 103 -4.52 -8.62 20.19
C ARG A 103 -5.55 -9.76 20.17
N ALA A 104 -6.07 -10.15 21.31
CA ALA A 104 -7.13 -11.17 21.40
C ALA A 104 -8.40 -10.73 20.66
N ALA A 105 -8.82 -9.47 20.80
CA ALA A 105 -10.00 -8.94 20.12
C ALA A 105 -9.90 -9.00 18.59
N TYR A 106 -8.72 -8.71 18.02
CA TYR A 106 -8.45 -8.86 16.60
C TYR A 106 -8.43 -10.34 16.18
N ASN A 107 -7.65 -11.16 16.89
CA ASN A 107 -7.51 -12.58 16.58
C ASN A 107 -8.84 -13.34 16.69
N ASP A 108 -9.67 -13.01 17.67
CA ASP A 108 -11.00 -13.62 17.81
C ASP A 108 -11.92 -13.29 16.62
N PHE A 109 -11.88 -12.07 16.11
CA PHE A 109 -12.63 -11.74 14.90
C PHE A 109 -12.17 -12.58 13.69
N VAL A 110 -10.87 -12.58 13.44
CA VAL A 110 -10.27 -13.28 12.28
C VAL A 110 -10.43 -14.80 12.36
N SER A 111 -10.33 -15.39 13.55
CA SER A 111 -10.36 -16.86 13.72
C SER A 111 -11.74 -17.44 14.05
N LYS A 112 -12.66 -16.66 14.62
CA LYS A 112 -13.95 -17.17 15.10
C LYS A 112 -15.16 -16.57 14.38
N ILE A 113 -15.07 -15.32 13.90
CA ILE A 113 -16.18 -14.62 13.24
C ILE A 113 -16.02 -14.76 11.71
N GLN A 114 -14.94 -14.28 11.15
CA GLN A 114 -14.71 -14.22 9.71
C GLN A 114 -14.89 -15.57 8.98
N PRO A 115 -14.40 -16.73 9.49
CA PRO A 115 -14.64 -18.02 8.84
C PRO A 115 -16.12 -18.47 8.79
N LYS A 116 -16.95 -17.97 9.73
CA LYS A 116 -18.39 -18.23 9.73
C LYS A 116 -19.14 -17.28 8.78
N LEU A 117 -18.60 -16.09 8.51
CA LEU A 117 -19.18 -15.14 7.56
C LEU A 117 -19.00 -15.60 6.11
N ALA A 118 -17.86 -16.17 5.74
CA ALA A 118 -17.55 -16.55 4.37
C ALA A 118 -18.64 -17.40 3.68
N PRO A 119 -19.23 -18.46 4.30
CA PRO A 119 -20.32 -19.20 3.69
C PRO A 119 -21.61 -18.38 3.53
N LEU A 120 -21.89 -17.42 4.42
CA LEU A 120 -23.07 -16.55 4.33
C LEU A 120 -22.90 -15.50 3.22
N GLU A 121 -21.71 -14.94 3.09
CA GLU A 121 -21.34 -14.04 1.99
C GLU A 121 -21.48 -14.74 0.63
N ASP A 122 -21.00 -15.98 0.52
CA ASP A 122 -21.18 -16.79 -0.68
C ASP A 122 -22.68 -17.01 -0.99
N GLN A 123 -23.52 -17.31 0.01
CA GLN A 123 -24.95 -17.46 -0.17
C GLN A 123 -25.62 -16.13 -0.60
N LEU A 124 -25.20 -14.98 -0.06
CA LEU A 124 -25.66 -13.67 -0.53
C LEU A 124 -25.24 -13.39 -1.98
N ASN A 125 -24.01 -13.76 -2.35
CA ASN A 125 -23.52 -13.67 -3.72
C ASN A 125 -24.34 -14.57 -4.67
N GLN A 126 -24.62 -15.82 -4.26
CA GLN A 126 -25.48 -16.72 -5.03
C GLN A 126 -26.91 -16.19 -5.19
N LYS A 127 -27.44 -15.55 -4.14
CA LYS A 127 -28.75 -14.90 -4.21
C LYS A 127 -28.71 -13.73 -5.18
N LEU A 128 -27.73 -12.85 -5.07
CA LEU A 128 -27.58 -11.66 -5.91
C LEU A 128 -27.64 -12.01 -7.40
N VAL A 129 -26.83 -12.98 -7.85
CA VAL A 129 -26.77 -13.34 -9.28
C VAL A 129 -28.03 -13.98 -9.83
N LYS A 130 -28.95 -14.43 -8.95
CA LYS A 130 -30.24 -15.02 -9.31
C LYS A 130 -31.39 -14.02 -9.30
N ILE A 131 -31.18 -12.77 -8.83
CA ILE A 131 -32.21 -11.74 -8.79
C ILE A 131 -32.58 -11.31 -10.21
N PRO A 132 -33.86 -11.38 -10.64
CA PRO A 132 -34.25 -11.04 -12.01
C PRO A 132 -33.92 -9.60 -12.41
N PHE A 133 -33.98 -8.68 -11.45
CA PHE A 133 -33.76 -7.23 -11.64
C PHE A 133 -32.29 -6.84 -11.84
N LEU A 134 -31.36 -7.77 -11.63
CA LEU A 134 -29.93 -7.54 -11.89
C LEU A 134 -29.68 -7.08 -13.35
N ALA A 135 -30.44 -7.63 -14.30
CA ALA A 135 -30.34 -7.24 -15.70
C ALA A 135 -30.85 -5.82 -16.00
N GLU A 136 -31.57 -5.20 -15.09
CA GLU A 136 -32.05 -3.80 -15.23
C GLU A 136 -31.00 -2.76 -14.80
N ARG A 137 -29.96 -3.17 -14.03
CA ARG A 137 -28.84 -2.33 -13.62
C ARG A 137 -27.71 -2.43 -14.65
N GLN A 138 -27.85 -1.64 -15.73
CA GLN A 138 -26.92 -1.65 -16.87
C GLN A 138 -25.80 -0.60 -16.75
N ASP A 139 -25.82 0.25 -15.73
CA ASP A 139 -24.75 1.22 -15.53
C ASP A 139 -23.42 0.55 -15.15
N THR A 140 -22.32 1.19 -15.53
CA THR A 140 -20.97 0.63 -15.42
C THR A 140 -20.62 0.24 -13.98
N ALA A 141 -21.03 1.03 -12.98
CA ALA A 141 -20.71 0.78 -11.57
C ALA A 141 -21.29 -0.57 -11.10
N HIS A 142 -22.58 -0.81 -11.37
CA HIS A 142 -23.21 -2.08 -11.01
C HIS A 142 -22.65 -3.24 -11.82
N GLN A 143 -22.32 -3.06 -13.10
CA GLN A 143 -21.72 -4.12 -13.92
C GLN A 143 -20.34 -4.54 -13.40
N ILE A 144 -19.50 -3.60 -12.95
CA ILE A 144 -18.22 -3.88 -12.31
C ILE A 144 -18.44 -4.65 -11.00
N TYR A 145 -19.35 -4.20 -10.14
CA TYR A 145 -19.67 -4.88 -8.90
C TYR A 145 -20.18 -6.33 -9.15
N PHE A 146 -21.11 -6.51 -10.10
CA PHE A 146 -21.63 -7.83 -10.42
C PHE A 146 -20.58 -8.74 -11.05
N ARG A 147 -19.62 -8.20 -11.80
CA ARG A 147 -18.45 -8.94 -12.29
C ARG A 147 -17.63 -9.47 -11.12
N SER A 148 -17.30 -8.62 -10.14
CA SER A 148 -16.54 -9.03 -8.95
C SER A 148 -17.28 -10.11 -8.14
N VAL A 149 -18.61 -9.99 -7.98
CA VAL A 149 -19.43 -11.02 -7.32
C VAL A 149 -19.39 -12.34 -8.06
N ARG A 150 -19.51 -12.35 -9.39
CA ARG A 150 -19.41 -13.59 -10.19
C ARG A 150 -18.03 -14.23 -10.05
N SER A 151 -16.97 -13.43 -10.10
CA SER A 151 -15.61 -13.93 -9.87
C SER A 151 -15.44 -14.55 -8.49
N ALA A 152 -15.98 -13.93 -7.45
CA ALA A 152 -15.96 -14.50 -6.09
C ALA A 152 -16.67 -15.88 -6.05
N LEU A 153 -17.83 -16.02 -6.70
CA LEU A 153 -18.53 -17.30 -6.81
C LEU A 153 -17.74 -18.36 -7.60
N ASP A 154 -17.09 -17.94 -8.68
CA ASP A 154 -16.28 -18.84 -9.51
C ASP A 154 -15.05 -19.36 -8.75
N LEU A 155 -14.51 -18.57 -7.81
CA LEU A 155 -13.34 -18.93 -7.00
C LEU A 155 -13.70 -19.70 -5.72
N PHE A 156 -14.87 -19.45 -5.14
CA PHE A 156 -15.22 -20.03 -3.84
C PHE A 156 -15.25 -21.55 -3.85
N ARG A 157 -14.52 -22.17 -2.93
CA ARG A 157 -14.57 -23.60 -2.64
C ARG A 157 -14.53 -23.80 -1.13
N GLU A 158 -15.47 -24.51 -0.57
CA GLU A 158 -15.51 -24.82 0.87
C GLU A 158 -14.21 -25.49 1.33
N ALA A 159 -13.62 -26.35 0.49
CA ALA A 159 -12.35 -27.01 0.75
C ALA A 159 -11.16 -26.03 0.89
N ASN A 160 -11.29 -24.80 0.36
CA ASN A 160 -10.24 -23.79 0.42
C ASN A 160 -10.22 -23.03 1.75
N ILE A 161 -11.33 -22.97 2.49
CA ILE A 161 -11.43 -22.23 3.77
C ILE A 161 -10.31 -22.62 4.75
N SER A 162 -10.06 -23.93 4.90
CA SER A 162 -9.00 -24.41 5.79
C SER A 162 -7.59 -24.12 5.26
N ILE A 163 -7.41 -24.09 3.93
CA ILE A 163 -6.14 -23.78 3.29
C ILE A 163 -5.84 -22.27 3.44
N GLU A 164 -6.84 -21.43 3.25
CA GLU A 164 -6.73 -19.97 3.43
C GLU A 164 -6.39 -19.61 4.89
N ALA A 165 -7.03 -20.25 5.86
CA ALA A 165 -6.70 -20.08 7.27
C ALA A 165 -5.24 -20.47 7.57
N ALA A 166 -4.78 -21.62 7.02
CA ALA A 166 -3.40 -22.07 7.16
C ALA A 166 -2.41 -21.13 6.46
N LEU A 167 -2.74 -20.60 5.28
CA LEU A 167 -1.92 -19.61 4.57
C LEU A 167 -1.77 -18.33 5.37
N ASN A 168 -2.85 -17.84 5.98
CA ASN A 168 -2.81 -16.64 6.82
C ASN A 168 -1.94 -16.86 8.07
N GLU A 169 -2.05 -18.01 8.73
CA GLU A 169 -1.23 -18.36 9.89
C GLU A 169 0.26 -18.47 9.51
N GLU A 170 0.58 -19.13 8.41
CA GLU A 170 1.96 -19.27 7.94
C GLU A 170 2.55 -17.95 7.45
N ALA A 171 1.77 -17.11 6.75
CA ALA A 171 2.23 -15.79 6.32
C ALA A 171 2.64 -14.91 7.52
N GLN A 172 1.91 -14.97 8.64
CA GLN A 172 2.27 -14.26 9.88
C GLN A 172 3.62 -14.71 10.44
N GLN A 173 4.07 -15.95 10.18
CA GLN A 173 5.39 -16.41 10.62
C GLN A 173 6.52 -15.62 9.98
N TYR A 174 6.35 -15.14 8.74
CA TYR A 174 7.31 -14.23 8.10
C TYR A 174 7.51 -12.96 8.93
N GLY A 175 6.42 -12.32 9.35
CA GLY A 175 6.47 -11.14 10.21
C GLY A 175 7.20 -11.41 11.54
N ALA A 176 6.93 -12.56 12.18
CA ALA A 176 7.58 -12.96 13.43
C ALA A 176 9.09 -13.21 13.24
N ILE A 177 9.50 -13.92 12.18
CA ILE A 177 10.91 -14.15 11.85
C ILE A 177 11.62 -12.83 11.56
N SER A 178 11.02 -11.96 10.74
CA SER A 178 11.61 -10.67 10.36
C SER A 178 11.74 -9.71 11.53
N ALA A 179 10.74 -9.66 12.43
CA ALA A 179 10.76 -8.81 13.62
C ALA A 179 11.83 -9.25 14.64
N ALA A 180 12.15 -10.56 14.69
CA ALA A 180 13.21 -11.10 15.53
C ALA A 180 14.63 -10.87 15.00
N GLN A 181 14.76 -10.32 13.78
CA GLN A 181 16.07 -10.00 13.20
C GLN A 181 16.61 -8.70 13.80
N THR A 182 17.61 -8.84 14.67
CA THR A 182 18.35 -7.74 15.29
C THR A 182 19.85 -7.98 15.15
N ILE A 183 20.63 -6.90 15.23
CA ILE A 183 22.10 -6.98 15.32
C ILE A 183 22.59 -6.27 16.57
N GLU A 184 23.71 -6.72 17.14
CA GLU A 184 24.37 -6.01 18.23
C GLU A 184 25.47 -5.10 17.69
N HIS A 185 25.45 -3.81 18.05
CA HIS A 185 26.51 -2.86 17.74
C HIS A 185 26.69 -1.83 18.85
N GLY A 186 27.95 -1.61 19.27
CA GLY A 186 28.29 -0.65 20.33
C GLY A 186 27.62 -0.96 21.68
N GLY A 187 27.39 -2.23 22.02
CA GLY A 187 26.69 -2.66 23.24
C GLY A 187 25.18 -2.41 23.23
N LYS A 188 24.59 -2.16 22.05
CA LYS A 188 23.15 -1.98 21.85
C LYS A 188 22.63 -2.96 20.82
N GLU A 189 21.45 -3.49 21.09
CA GLU A 189 20.68 -4.23 20.11
C GLU A 189 19.95 -3.25 19.16
N LEU A 190 20.10 -3.45 17.86
CA LEU A 190 19.51 -2.61 16.80
C LEU A 190 18.58 -3.46 15.94
N THR A 191 17.42 -2.91 15.60
CA THR A 191 16.55 -3.47 14.56
C THR A 191 17.22 -3.37 13.19
N MET A 192 16.74 -4.15 12.21
CA MET A 192 17.24 -4.07 10.83
C MET A 192 17.10 -2.67 10.22
N GLN A 193 16.03 -1.94 10.56
CA GLN A 193 15.83 -0.55 10.10
C GLN A 193 16.85 0.40 10.73
N GLN A 194 17.09 0.29 12.04
CA GLN A 194 18.12 1.09 12.71
C GLN A 194 19.52 0.79 12.17
N ALA A 195 19.81 -0.48 11.91
CA ALA A 195 21.08 -0.89 11.30
C ALA A 195 21.22 -0.34 9.86
N ALA A 196 20.16 -0.37 9.06
CA ALA A 196 20.15 0.16 7.70
C ALA A 196 20.45 1.69 7.67
N LEU A 197 20.00 2.46 8.67
CA LEU A 197 20.35 3.88 8.77
C LEU A 197 21.87 4.09 8.91
N MET A 198 22.58 3.19 9.58
CA MET A 198 24.04 3.28 9.74
C MET A 198 24.80 3.01 8.43
N LEU A 199 24.16 2.42 7.42
CA LEU A 199 24.75 2.28 6.08
C LEU A 199 24.83 3.63 5.32
N LYS A 200 24.22 4.69 5.86
CA LYS A 200 24.31 6.06 5.32
C LYS A 200 25.47 6.87 5.91
N GLU A 201 26.13 6.35 6.95
CA GLU A 201 27.25 7.02 7.59
C GLU A 201 28.46 7.15 6.66
N GLN A 202 29.30 8.18 6.87
CA GLN A 202 30.46 8.43 6.00
C GLN A 202 31.63 7.47 6.26
N ASP A 203 31.73 6.89 7.46
CA ASP A 203 32.76 5.91 7.80
C ASP A 203 32.53 4.57 7.08
N GLU A 204 33.36 4.29 6.07
CA GLU A 204 33.28 3.06 5.28
C GLU A 204 33.50 1.80 6.14
N THR A 205 34.38 1.87 7.14
CA THR A 205 34.64 0.74 8.04
C THR A 205 33.40 0.39 8.85
N LEU A 206 32.72 1.43 9.33
CA LEU A 206 31.45 1.26 10.05
C LEU A 206 30.39 0.65 9.11
N ARG A 207 30.20 1.20 7.90
CA ARG A 207 29.23 0.68 6.94
C ARG A 207 29.47 -0.78 6.61
N LYS A 208 30.74 -1.15 6.35
CA LYS A 208 31.12 -2.54 6.08
C LYS A 208 30.77 -3.46 7.26
N THR A 209 31.16 -3.06 8.47
CA THR A 209 30.87 -3.83 9.69
C THR A 209 29.37 -4.06 9.89
N ILE A 210 28.56 -3.01 9.69
CA ILE A 210 27.10 -3.10 9.83
C ILE A 210 26.51 -3.98 8.73
N PHE A 211 26.94 -3.82 7.48
CA PHE A 211 26.51 -4.66 6.37
C PHE A 211 26.77 -6.14 6.64
N GLU A 212 27.99 -6.49 7.07
CA GLU A 212 28.36 -7.87 7.39
C GLU A 212 27.52 -8.47 8.52
N LYS A 213 27.20 -7.69 9.56
CA LYS A 213 26.31 -8.13 10.64
C LYS A 213 24.87 -8.35 10.15
N ILE A 214 24.34 -7.45 9.30
CA ILE A 214 23.03 -7.62 8.67
C ILE A 214 23.02 -8.89 7.81
N ALA A 215 24.04 -9.08 6.98
CA ALA A 215 24.17 -10.22 6.09
C ALA A 215 24.21 -11.54 6.88
N GLU A 216 25.02 -11.60 7.94
CA GLU A 216 25.11 -12.77 8.79
C GLU A 216 23.78 -13.07 9.51
N ARG A 217 23.12 -12.04 10.04
CA ARG A 217 21.84 -12.23 10.72
C ARG A 217 20.74 -12.77 9.79
N ARG A 218 20.67 -12.25 8.55
CA ARG A 218 19.73 -12.75 7.54
C ARG A 218 20.05 -14.20 7.13
N ARG A 219 21.33 -14.55 7.01
CA ARG A 219 21.75 -15.91 6.68
C ARG A 219 21.23 -16.95 7.68
N GLN A 220 21.19 -16.61 8.98
CA GLN A 220 20.70 -17.50 10.04
C GLN A 220 19.24 -17.90 9.88
N ASP A 221 18.40 -17.07 9.26
CA ASP A 221 16.99 -17.36 9.04
C ASP A 221 16.68 -17.79 7.61
N SER A 222 17.66 -17.78 6.71
CA SER A 222 17.44 -18.03 5.28
C SER A 222 16.76 -19.36 5.01
N ASP A 223 17.21 -20.45 5.65
CA ASP A 223 16.61 -21.78 5.43
C ASP A 223 15.17 -21.83 5.92
N LYS A 224 14.86 -21.21 7.08
CA LYS A 224 13.48 -21.11 7.58
C LYS A 224 12.56 -20.37 6.60
N LEU A 225 13.06 -19.28 6.01
CA LEU A 225 12.30 -18.51 5.02
C LEU A 225 12.15 -19.27 3.70
N GLN A 226 13.14 -20.07 3.27
CA GLN A 226 13.04 -20.97 2.12
C GLN A 226 11.95 -22.03 2.33
N ASP A 227 11.94 -22.67 3.50
CA ASP A 227 10.97 -23.71 3.82
C ASP A 227 9.55 -23.13 3.95
N LEU A 228 9.41 -22.00 4.64
CA LEU A 228 8.13 -21.27 4.76
C LEU A 228 7.58 -20.92 3.37
N PHE A 229 8.41 -20.34 2.50
CA PHE A 229 7.98 -19.96 1.15
C PHE A 229 7.59 -21.18 0.32
N SER A 230 8.31 -22.29 0.45
CA SER A 230 7.97 -23.54 -0.23
C SER A 230 6.62 -24.10 0.22
N SER A 231 6.32 -24.03 1.53
CA SER A 231 5.02 -24.42 2.09
C SER A 231 3.89 -23.54 1.54
N LEU A 232 4.10 -22.21 1.53
CA LEU A 232 3.13 -21.25 0.98
C LEU A 232 2.85 -21.52 -0.51
N VAL A 233 3.88 -21.75 -1.33
CA VAL A 233 3.74 -22.05 -2.76
C VAL A 233 2.90 -23.31 -2.98
N GLN A 234 3.16 -24.38 -2.22
CA GLN A 234 2.40 -25.65 -2.33
C GLN A 234 0.92 -25.46 -1.98
N LYS A 235 0.61 -24.77 -0.87
CA LYS A 235 -0.77 -24.50 -0.44
C LYS A 235 -1.50 -23.60 -1.44
N ARG A 236 -0.84 -22.56 -1.95
CA ARG A 236 -1.39 -21.67 -2.98
C ARG A 236 -1.70 -22.42 -4.27
N GLN A 237 -0.82 -23.33 -4.68
CA GLN A 237 -1.08 -24.20 -5.83
C GLN A 237 -2.28 -25.14 -5.58
N GLN A 238 -2.41 -25.70 -4.38
CA GLN A 238 -3.56 -26.53 -4.02
C GLN A 238 -4.87 -25.74 -4.05
N LEU A 239 -4.85 -24.52 -3.52
CA LEU A 239 -5.98 -23.59 -3.51
C LEU A 239 -6.46 -23.30 -4.95
N ALA A 240 -5.54 -22.98 -5.84
CA ALA A 240 -5.83 -22.74 -7.26
C ALA A 240 -6.40 -23.98 -7.95
N SER A 241 -5.78 -25.14 -7.72
CA SER A 241 -6.23 -26.41 -8.30
C SER A 241 -7.64 -26.80 -7.84
N ASN A 242 -7.98 -26.58 -6.58
CA ASN A 242 -9.34 -26.80 -6.05
C ASN A 242 -10.37 -25.92 -6.75
N ALA A 243 -9.98 -24.70 -7.13
CA ALA A 243 -10.83 -23.77 -7.89
C ALA A 243 -10.88 -24.06 -9.40
N GLY A 244 -10.07 -25.00 -9.90
CA GLY A 244 -10.05 -25.41 -11.30
C GLY A 244 -9.02 -24.65 -12.16
N PHE A 245 -8.03 -24.01 -11.56
CA PHE A 245 -6.95 -23.31 -12.25
C PHE A 245 -5.70 -24.19 -12.35
N ASP A 246 -4.97 -24.07 -13.44
CA ASP A 246 -3.73 -24.81 -13.68
C ASP A 246 -2.59 -24.32 -12.77
N ASN A 247 -2.58 -23.05 -12.44
CA ASN A 247 -1.58 -22.43 -11.58
C ASN A 247 -2.17 -21.33 -10.69
N TYR A 248 -1.43 -20.99 -9.63
CA TYR A 248 -1.87 -19.98 -8.67
C TYR A 248 -1.88 -18.54 -9.22
N ARG A 249 -1.02 -18.19 -10.19
CA ARG A 249 -1.05 -16.85 -10.80
C ARG A 249 -2.41 -16.58 -11.44
N ASP A 250 -2.91 -17.48 -12.27
CA ASP A 250 -4.15 -17.27 -13.01
C ASP A 250 -5.36 -17.22 -12.06
N TYR A 251 -5.34 -18.03 -10.98
CA TYR A 251 -6.29 -17.92 -9.88
C TYR A 251 -6.22 -16.53 -9.20
N LYS A 252 -5.02 -16.10 -8.83
CA LYS A 252 -4.80 -14.86 -8.08
C LYS A 252 -5.14 -13.62 -8.90
N PHE A 253 -4.92 -13.63 -10.20
CA PHE A 253 -5.33 -12.53 -11.08
C PHE A 253 -6.85 -12.33 -11.06
N VAL A 254 -7.63 -13.41 -11.08
CA VAL A 254 -9.09 -13.34 -10.96
C VAL A 254 -9.51 -12.86 -9.56
N GLU A 255 -8.87 -13.40 -8.51
CA GLU A 255 -9.14 -13.02 -7.12
C GLU A 255 -8.87 -11.52 -6.86
N MET A 256 -7.79 -10.98 -7.42
CA MET A 256 -7.45 -9.55 -7.33
C MET A 256 -8.27 -8.65 -8.25
N GLY A 257 -9.20 -9.23 -9.03
CA GLY A 257 -10.05 -8.45 -9.93
C GLY A 257 -9.30 -7.83 -11.12
N ARG A 258 -8.21 -8.45 -11.58
CA ARG A 258 -7.41 -8.00 -12.73
C ARG A 258 -8.11 -8.32 -14.04
N PHE A 259 -9.14 -7.54 -14.36
CA PHE A 259 -9.95 -7.73 -15.56
C PHE A 259 -9.53 -6.83 -16.73
N ASP A 260 -8.74 -5.80 -16.45
CA ASP A 260 -8.43 -4.73 -17.40
C ASP A 260 -7.01 -4.81 -17.96
N TYR A 261 -6.21 -5.81 -17.52
CA TYR A 261 -4.88 -6.12 -18.06
C TYR A 261 -4.54 -7.61 -17.84
N THR A 262 -3.53 -8.09 -18.53
CA THR A 262 -3.15 -9.49 -18.61
C THR A 262 -1.72 -9.73 -18.12
N LYS A 263 -1.32 -11.00 -18.01
CA LYS A 263 0.07 -11.36 -17.74
C LYS A 263 1.03 -10.90 -18.85
N GLU A 264 0.55 -10.84 -20.08
CA GLU A 264 1.31 -10.34 -21.24
C GLU A 264 1.65 -8.86 -21.09
N ASP A 265 0.74 -8.07 -20.51
CA ASP A 265 0.99 -6.67 -20.17
C ASP A 265 2.04 -6.54 -19.05
N CYS A 266 2.02 -7.46 -18.07
CA CYS A 266 3.07 -7.53 -17.04
C CYS A 266 4.44 -7.85 -17.67
N PHE A 267 4.49 -8.79 -18.60
CA PHE A 267 5.75 -9.10 -19.31
C PHE A 267 6.23 -7.93 -20.17
N ALA A 268 5.33 -7.22 -20.83
CA ALA A 268 5.68 -6.00 -21.58
C ALA A 268 6.24 -4.91 -20.65
N PHE A 269 5.67 -4.74 -19.46
CA PHE A 269 6.21 -3.86 -18.43
C PHE A 269 7.63 -4.26 -18.01
N HIS A 270 7.90 -5.57 -17.77
CA HIS A 270 9.23 -6.04 -17.39
C HIS A 270 10.28 -5.70 -18.48
N GLU A 271 9.96 -5.95 -19.74
CA GLU A 271 10.87 -5.66 -20.86
C GLU A 271 11.10 -4.15 -21.03
N ALA A 272 10.07 -3.35 -20.87
CA ALA A 272 10.18 -1.91 -20.96
C ALA A 272 11.03 -1.31 -19.82
N ILE A 273 10.90 -1.84 -18.58
CA ILE A 273 11.75 -1.45 -17.44
C ILE A 273 13.22 -1.80 -17.72
N LYS A 274 13.52 -3.01 -18.21
CA LYS A 274 14.91 -3.40 -18.58
C LYS A 274 15.49 -2.46 -19.62
N THR A 275 14.69 -2.10 -20.61
CA THR A 275 15.14 -1.32 -21.78
C THR A 275 15.34 0.17 -21.46
N HIS A 276 14.46 0.77 -20.67
CA HIS A 276 14.41 2.23 -20.51
C HIS A 276 14.79 2.74 -19.12
N ILE A 277 14.50 1.98 -18.07
CA ILE A 277 14.70 2.44 -16.69
C ILE A 277 16.03 1.96 -16.13
N VAL A 278 16.40 0.68 -16.31
CA VAL A 278 17.68 0.15 -15.81
C VAL A 278 18.87 0.94 -16.33
N PRO A 279 18.97 1.31 -17.64
CA PRO A 279 20.07 2.15 -18.12
C PRO A 279 20.11 3.55 -17.50
N LEU A 280 18.93 4.14 -17.20
CA LEU A 280 18.85 5.45 -16.56
C LEU A 280 19.30 5.38 -15.10
N VAL A 281 18.86 4.35 -14.35
CA VAL A 281 19.35 4.09 -12.99
C VAL A 281 20.86 3.87 -12.98
N LYS A 282 21.39 3.14 -13.97
CA LYS A 282 22.84 2.95 -14.14
C LYS A 282 23.58 4.28 -14.32
N GLN A 283 23.04 5.21 -15.13
CA GLN A 283 23.64 6.54 -15.31
C GLN A 283 23.68 7.33 -14.00
N ILE A 284 22.58 7.32 -13.22
CA ILE A 284 22.52 7.99 -11.90
C ILE A 284 23.54 7.38 -10.94
N GLN A 285 23.62 6.06 -10.89
CA GLN A 285 24.58 5.35 -10.05
C GLN A 285 26.03 5.61 -10.47
N GLN A 286 26.31 5.73 -11.79
CA GLN A 286 27.64 6.06 -12.27
C GLN A 286 28.10 7.44 -11.79
N VAL A 287 27.22 8.45 -11.84
CA VAL A 287 27.52 9.78 -11.28
C VAL A 287 27.89 9.69 -9.80
N LYS A 288 27.15 8.90 -9.03
CA LYS A 288 27.45 8.66 -7.60
C LYS A 288 28.81 7.97 -7.42
N LEU A 289 29.14 6.98 -8.25
CA LEU A 289 30.44 6.30 -8.22
C LEU A 289 31.59 7.26 -8.50
N ASP A 290 31.44 8.12 -9.51
CA ASP A 290 32.45 9.10 -9.90
C ASP A 290 32.70 10.10 -8.75
N GLN A 291 31.62 10.55 -8.06
CA GLN A 291 31.71 11.41 -6.88
C GLN A 291 32.39 10.73 -5.69
N LEU A 292 32.14 9.42 -5.49
CA LEU A 292 32.80 8.63 -4.44
C LEU A 292 34.28 8.29 -4.78
N GLY A 293 34.72 8.52 -6.03
CA GLY A 293 36.04 8.14 -6.51
C GLY A 293 36.28 6.61 -6.58
N LYS A 294 35.21 5.83 -6.77
CA LYS A 294 35.24 4.36 -6.80
C LYS A 294 34.99 3.83 -8.21
N ALA A 295 35.62 2.71 -8.56
CA ALA A 295 35.38 2.02 -9.85
C ALA A 295 34.07 1.19 -9.81
N GLN A 296 33.72 0.65 -8.65
CA GLN A 296 32.50 -0.11 -8.40
C GLN A 296 32.02 0.15 -6.96
N PHE A 297 30.71 0.05 -6.73
CA PHE A 297 30.19 0.02 -5.37
C PHE A 297 30.61 -1.28 -4.68
N LYS A 298 30.91 -1.20 -3.40
CA LYS A 298 30.75 -2.33 -2.52
C LYS A 298 29.30 -2.35 -1.98
N PRO A 299 28.77 -3.49 -1.54
CA PRO A 299 27.36 -3.57 -1.07
C PRO A 299 27.00 -2.54 0.01
N TRP A 300 27.97 -2.12 0.82
CA TRP A 300 27.81 -1.09 1.87
C TRP A 300 27.93 0.35 1.39
N ASP A 301 28.18 0.60 0.09
CA ASP A 301 28.31 1.95 -0.48
C ASP A 301 27.00 2.45 -1.12
N LEU A 302 25.98 1.61 -1.22
CA LEU A 302 24.77 1.92 -2.00
C LEU A 302 23.96 3.08 -1.41
N GLU A 303 23.97 3.26 -0.08
CA GLU A 303 23.14 4.24 0.63
C GLU A 303 23.89 5.50 1.07
N VAL A 304 25.23 5.53 1.02
CA VAL A 304 26.01 6.68 1.47
C VAL A 304 25.80 7.90 0.57
N ASP A 305 25.71 9.10 1.16
CA ASP A 305 25.71 10.35 0.40
C ASP A 305 27.13 10.61 -0.15
N PRO A 306 27.30 10.78 -1.47
CA PRO A 306 28.63 10.90 -2.07
C PRO A 306 29.32 12.24 -1.77
N GLU A 307 28.57 13.28 -1.39
CA GLU A 307 29.08 14.59 -1.04
C GLU A 307 29.27 14.78 0.48
N GLY A 308 28.97 13.74 1.26
CA GLY A 308 29.11 13.80 2.72
C GLY A 308 28.07 14.68 3.43
N LYS A 309 26.98 15.01 2.76
CA LYS A 309 25.92 15.85 3.35
C LYS A 309 25.15 15.08 4.42
N PRO A 310 24.70 15.74 5.50
CA PRO A 310 23.86 15.13 6.49
C PRO A 310 22.51 14.74 5.90
N ALA A 311 21.85 13.71 6.48
CA ALA A 311 20.51 13.33 6.09
C ALA A 311 19.51 14.49 6.26
N LEU A 312 18.57 14.61 5.34
CA LEU A 312 17.48 15.59 5.42
C LEU A 312 16.58 15.29 6.62
N LYS A 313 16.24 16.34 7.38
CA LYS A 313 15.40 16.26 8.58
C LYS A 313 14.29 17.32 8.52
N PRO A 314 13.18 17.01 7.83
CA PRO A 314 12.11 17.98 7.57
C PRO A 314 11.34 18.44 8.83
N PHE A 315 11.32 17.62 9.87
CA PHE A 315 10.57 17.88 11.11
C PHE A 315 11.19 17.13 12.29
N THR A 316 10.70 17.38 13.52
CA THR A 316 11.22 16.79 14.75
C THR A 316 10.26 15.81 15.44
N ASN A 317 8.96 15.85 15.10
CA ASN A 317 7.92 14.99 15.67
C ASN A 317 6.69 14.96 14.75
N GLY A 318 5.77 14.01 15.01
CA GLY A 318 4.57 13.81 14.21
C GLY A 318 3.62 15.01 14.17
N GLN A 319 3.54 15.80 15.25
CA GLN A 319 2.70 16.99 15.28
C GLN A 319 3.21 18.08 14.32
N GLN A 320 4.52 18.33 14.31
CA GLN A 320 5.14 19.29 13.37
C GLN A 320 4.98 18.81 11.92
N MET A 321 5.13 17.51 11.68
CA MET A 321 4.88 16.92 10.36
C MET A 321 3.43 17.15 9.91
N LEU A 322 2.46 16.87 10.77
CA LEU A 322 1.04 17.04 10.47
C LEU A 322 0.68 18.48 10.14
N GLU A 323 1.08 19.43 11.00
CA GLU A 323 0.81 20.85 10.80
C GLU A 323 1.42 21.36 9.49
N GLY A 324 2.66 20.96 9.18
CA GLY A 324 3.32 21.28 7.91
C GLY A 324 2.58 20.67 6.73
N THR A 325 2.14 19.40 6.83
CA THR A 325 1.40 18.73 5.77
C THR A 325 0.03 19.37 5.54
N ILE A 326 -0.70 19.76 6.58
CA ILE A 326 -1.97 20.49 6.44
C ILE A 326 -1.77 21.79 5.67
N ARG A 327 -0.74 22.59 6.03
CA ARG A 327 -0.43 23.84 5.30
C ARG A 327 -0.04 23.57 3.85
N MET A 328 0.79 22.58 3.62
CA MET A 328 1.22 22.16 2.29
C MET A 328 0.04 21.70 1.43
N PHE A 329 -0.80 20.82 1.93
CA PHE A 329 -1.99 20.32 1.25
C PHE A 329 -3.01 21.43 0.98
N SER A 330 -3.16 22.39 1.89
CA SER A 330 -4.03 23.56 1.68
C SER A 330 -3.56 24.47 0.55
N ARG A 331 -2.26 24.49 0.24
CA ARG A 331 -1.74 25.23 -0.94
C ARG A 331 -1.96 24.47 -2.25
N ILE A 332 -2.05 23.15 -2.19
CA ILE A 332 -2.41 22.32 -3.37
C ILE A 332 -3.89 22.50 -3.67
N ASP A 333 -4.73 22.25 -2.67
CA ASP A 333 -6.18 22.43 -2.71
C ASP A 333 -6.68 22.62 -1.26
N PRO A 334 -7.46 23.68 -0.95
CA PRO A 334 -8.00 23.89 0.40
C PRO A 334 -8.78 22.67 0.95
N TYR A 335 -9.42 21.90 0.09
CA TYR A 335 -10.13 20.67 0.46
C TYR A 335 -9.17 19.61 1.04
N PHE A 336 -7.95 19.47 0.48
CA PHE A 336 -6.97 18.48 0.94
C PHE A 336 -6.48 18.80 2.35
N GLY A 337 -6.21 20.06 2.64
CA GLY A 337 -5.85 20.49 4.00
C GLY A 337 -6.99 20.27 4.99
N ALA A 338 -8.23 20.54 4.59
CA ALA A 338 -9.42 20.31 5.43
C ALA A 338 -9.62 18.81 5.75
N CYS A 339 -9.33 17.90 4.83
CA CYS A 339 -9.37 16.46 5.08
C CYS A 339 -8.44 16.06 6.23
N LEU A 340 -7.16 16.43 6.18
CA LEU A 340 -6.19 16.09 7.22
C LEU A 340 -6.51 16.76 8.56
N GLN A 341 -6.99 18.00 8.54
CA GLN A 341 -7.45 18.67 9.75
C GLN A 341 -8.63 17.92 10.39
N THR A 342 -9.58 17.43 9.59
CA THR A 342 -10.70 16.62 10.06
C THR A 342 -10.23 15.32 10.70
N MET A 343 -9.24 14.65 10.13
CA MET A 343 -8.66 13.44 10.71
C MET A 343 -7.98 13.73 12.06
N ASP A 344 -7.28 14.85 12.20
CA ASP A 344 -6.69 15.27 13.48
C ASP A 344 -7.77 15.56 14.54
N GLU A 345 -8.82 16.30 14.17
CA GLU A 345 -9.93 16.61 15.07
C GLU A 345 -10.67 15.35 15.56
N LEU A 346 -10.76 14.31 14.74
CA LEU A 346 -11.38 13.02 15.09
C LEU A 346 -10.43 12.05 15.80
N GLY A 347 -9.12 12.36 15.87
CA GLY A 347 -8.10 11.47 16.44
C GLY A 347 -7.81 10.25 15.55
N HIS A 348 -7.94 10.40 14.22
CA HIS A 348 -7.71 9.36 13.23
C HIS A 348 -6.25 9.35 12.71
N LEU A 349 -5.30 9.73 13.58
CA LEU A 349 -3.87 9.80 13.24
C LEU A 349 -3.04 9.27 14.42
N ASP A 350 -2.11 8.34 14.18
CA ASP A 350 -1.06 7.95 15.11
C ASP A 350 0.28 7.90 14.35
N LEU A 351 1.05 9.00 14.43
CA LEU A 351 2.16 9.30 13.51
C LEU A 351 3.53 8.97 14.09
N ASP A 352 3.78 9.24 15.39
CA ASP A 352 5.08 9.08 16.00
C ASP A 352 5.47 7.62 16.22
N SER A 353 6.75 7.31 16.02
CA SER A 353 7.33 6.02 16.42
C SER A 353 7.35 5.89 17.94
N LYS A 354 6.83 4.76 18.45
CA LYS A 354 6.78 4.45 19.89
C LYS A 354 7.09 2.98 20.12
N THR A 355 7.68 2.67 21.26
CA THR A 355 7.85 1.27 21.70
C THR A 355 6.47 0.59 21.80
N GLY A 356 6.36 -0.62 21.27
CA GLY A 356 5.13 -1.40 21.30
C GLY A 356 4.15 -1.14 20.15
N LYS A 357 4.48 -0.25 19.20
CA LYS A 357 3.74 -0.14 17.94
C LYS A 357 4.18 -1.22 16.95
N ALA A 358 3.26 -1.62 16.06
CA ALA A 358 3.61 -2.42 14.89
C ALA A 358 4.53 -1.63 13.95
N PRO A 359 5.45 -2.28 13.21
CA PRO A 359 6.28 -1.60 12.22
C PRO A 359 5.47 -1.19 10.98
N GLY A 360 6.00 -0.23 10.20
CA GLY A 360 5.40 0.22 8.94
C GLY A 360 4.52 1.46 9.08
N GLY A 361 3.77 1.74 8.03
CA GLY A 361 2.78 2.79 7.92
C GLY A 361 1.63 2.30 7.03
N TYR A 362 0.43 2.82 7.23
CA TYR A 362 -0.73 2.52 6.40
C TYR A 362 -1.81 3.59 6.55
N ASN A 363 -2.64 3.71 5.51
CA ASN A 363 -3.96 4.31 5.57
C ASN A 363 -5.01 3.19 5.64
N TYR A 364 -5.94 3.26 6.59
CA TYR A 364 -7.03 2.30 6.69
C TYR A 364 -8.38 3.01 6.44
N PRO A 365 -9.11 2.67 5.36
CA PRO A 365 -10.43 3.23 5.10
C PRO A 365 -11.43 2.75 6.16
N LEU A 366 -12.30 3.66 6.62
CA LEU A 366 -13.37 3.38 7.57
C LEU A 366 -14.70 3.73 6.87
N TYR A 367 -15.41 2.72 6.40
CA TYR A 367 -16.48 2.89 5.43
C TYR A 367 -17.77 3.43 6.01
N GLU A 368 -18.04 3.19 7.29
CA GLU A 368 -19.26 3.69 7.96
C GLU A 368 -19.18 5.20 8.22
N ILE A 369 -18.06 5.66 8.79
CA ILE A 369 -17.84 7.10 9.03
C ILE A 369 -17.34 7.81 7.76
N GLY A 370 -16.64 7.10 6.88
CA GLY A 370 -16.05 7.64 5.66
C GLY A 370 -14.87 8.59 5.89
N VAL A 371 -14.17 8.45 7.03
CA VAL A 371 -12.95 9.17 7.37
C VAL A 371 -11.88 8.13 7.72
N PRO A 372 -10.81 7.98 6.94
CA PRO A 372 -9.81 6.94 7.15
C PRO A 372 -8.95 7.20 8.38
N PHE A 373 -8.10 6.22 8.71
CA PHE A 373 -7.08 6.32 9.76
C PHE A 373 -5.68 6.22 9.16
N ILE A 374 -4.76 7.11 9.55
CA ILE A 374 -3.33 7.01 9.20
C ILE A 374 -2.52 6.58 10.41
N PHE A 375 -1.76 5.50 10.23
CA PHE A 375 -0.79 4.97 11.18
C PHE A 375 0.62 5.09 10.58
N MET A 376 1.58 5.60 11.36
CA MET A 376 2.96 5.74 10.94
C MET A 376 3.94 5.49 12.10
N ASN A 377 5.22 5.39 11.79
CA ASN A 377 6.33 5.31 12.73
C ASN A 377 7.38 6.39 12.42
N ALA A 378 6.95 7.65 12.39
CA ALA A 378 7.81 8.77 12.01
C ALA A 378 8.91 9.04 13.06
N VAL A 379 10.12 9.32 12.57
CA VAL A 379 11.34 9.62 13.34
C VAL A 379 12.03 10.92 12.88
N GLY A 380 11.43 11.66 11.94
CA GLY A 380 11.94 12.93 11.43
C GLY A 380 12.79 12.82 10.17
N ALA A 381 12.72 11.69 9.45
CA ALA A 381 13.45 11.47 8.20
C ALA A 381 12.68 12.02 6.99
N GLN A 382 13.39 12.27 5.87
CA GLN A 382 12.76 12.59 4.58
C GLN A 382 11.74 11.52 4.16
N ARG A 383 12.06 10.25 4.35
CA ARG A 383 11.15 9.13 4.04
C ARG A 383 9.82 9.20 4.80
N ASP A 384 9.81 9.77 6.01
CA ASP A 384 8.57 9.92 6.77
C ASP A 384 7.66 11.00 6.16
N LEU A 385 8.25 12.07 5.59
CA LEU A 385 7.49 13.05 4.83
C LEU A 385 6.89 12.43 3.56
N GLU A 386 7.69 11.65 2.82
CA GLU A 386 7.23 10.89 1.65
C GLU A 386 6.08 9.96 2.02
N THR A 387 6.20 9.22 3.12
CA THR A 387 5.12 8.35 3.64
C THR A 387 3.89 9.17 4.03
N MET A 388 4.05 10.30 4.71
CA MET A 388 2.91 11.12 5.12
C MET A 388 2.11 11.67 3.92
N VAL A 389 2.77 12.08 2.84
CA VAL A 389 2.07 12.53 1.64
C VAL A 389 1.46 11.38 0.87
N HIS A 390 2.08 10.19 0.88
CA HIS A 390 1.55 8.96 0.32
C HIS A 390 0.24 8.57 1.02
N GLU A 391 0.27 8.40 2.34
CA GLU A 391 -0.92 8.07 3.13
C GLU A 391 -1.99 9.18 3.07
N GLY A 392 -1.54 10.42 2.94
CA GLY A 392 -2.40 11.58 2.66
C GLY A 392 -3.14 11.47 1.34
N GLY A 393 -2.50 10.94 0.29
CA GLY A 393 -3.14 10.66 -1.01
C GLY A 393 -4.28 9.64 -0.89
N HIS A 394 -4.05 8.54 -0.18
CA HIS A 394 -5.09 7.57 0.17
C HIS A 394 -6.22 8.20 0.97
N ALA A 395 -5.89 9.07 1.93
CA ALA A 395 -6.89 9.75 2.73
C ALA A 395 -7.79 10.64 1.87
N ILE A 396 -7.20 11.47 1.00
CA ILE A 396 -7.96 12.30 0.05
C ILE A 396 -8.88 11.44 -0.82
N HIS A 397 -8.41 10.28 -1.29
CA HIS A 397 -9.23 9.35 -2.06
C HIS A 397 -10.45 8.86 -1.26
N SER A 398 -10.24 8.43 -0.03
CA SER A 398 -11.33 8.00 0.87
C SER A 398 -12.39 9.09 1.08
N PHE A 399 -11.96 10.33 1.29
CA PHE A 399 -12.87 11.47 1.42
C PHE A 399 -13.64 11.77 0.14
N LEU A 400 -12.98 11.73 -1.03
CA LEU A 400 -13.61 12.02 -2.31
C LEU A 400 -14.60 10.94 -2.75
N SER A 401 -14.34 9.68 -2.45
CA SER A 401 -15.23 8.55 -2.77
C SER A 401 -16.30 8.29 -1.68
N ARG A 402 -16.28 9.02 -0.58
CA ARG A 402 -17.14 8.83 0.59
C ARG A 402 -18.63 8.77 0.27
N GLU A 403 -19.08 9.59 -0.67
CA GLU A 403 -20.50 9.74 -1.00
C GLU A 403 -21.03 8.66 -1.95
N LEU A 404 -20.19 7.74 -2.42
CA LEU A 404 -20.64 6.61 -3.23
C LEU A 404 -21.63 5.73 -2.44
N ASN A 405 -22.65 5.25 -3.14
CA ASN A 405 -23.80 4.60 -2.52
C ASN A 405 -23.49 3.25 -1.88
N LEU A 406 -22.69 2.43 -2.55
CA LEU A 406 -22.36 1.10 -2.09
C LEU A 406 -20.91 1.02 -1.60
N THR A 407 -20.67 0.26 -0.53
CA THR A 407 -19.33 -0.03 -0.02
C THR A 407 -18.45 -0.66 -1.09
N ALA A 408 -19.00 -1.54 -1.92
CA ALA A 408 -18.32 -2.14 -3.06
C ALA A 408 -17.76 -1.11 -4.07
N PHE A 409 -18.36 0.07 -4.20
CA PHE A 409 -17.85 1.16 -5.06
C PHE A 409 -16.68 1.92 -4.44
N LYS A 410 -16.47 1.77 -3.13
CA LYS A 410 -15.38 2.38 -2.35
C LYS A 410 -14.23 1.41 -2.14
N ASN A 411 -14.44 0.12 -2.38
CA ASN A 411 -13.40 -0.91 -2.31
C ASN A 411 -12.57 -0.87 -3.61
N LEU A 412 -11.41 -0.24 -3.53
CA LEU A 412 -10.60 0.14 -4.66
C LEU A 412 -9.64 -0.98 -5.08
N PRO A 413 -9.44 -1.22 -6.38
CA PRO A 413 -8.26 -1.93 -6.84
C PRO A 413 -7.01 -1.14 -6.47
N SER A 414 -5.93 -1.86 -6.15
CA SER A 414 -4.71 -1.23 -5.64
C SER A 414 -4.05 -0.32 -6.67
N GLU A 415 -4.20 -0.60 -7.98
CA GLU A 415 -3.70 0.27 -9.05
C GLU A 415 -4.33 1.67 -9.00
N VAL A 416 -5.57 1.79 -8.51
CA VAL A 416 -6.25 3.09 -8.34
C VAL A 416 -5.92 3.70 -6.99
N ALA A 417 -5.86 2.88 -5.93
CA ALA A 417 -5.46 3.35 -4.61
C ALA A 417 -4.04 3.94 -4.63
N GLU A 418 -3.10 3.23 -5.25
CA GLU A 418 -1.71 3.67 -5.37
C GLU A 418 -1.52 4.79 -6.40
N LEU A 419 -2.39 4.90 -7.42
CA LEU A 419 -2.42 6.09 -8.27
C LEU A 419 -2.67 7.36 -7.44
N ALA A 420 -3.58 7.29 -6.48
CA ALA A 420 -3.87 8.42 -5.59
C ALA A 420 -2.67 8.80 -4.72
N SER A 421 -2.08 7.83 -4.03
CA SER A 421 -0.96 8.04 -3.11
C SER A 421 0.31 8.50 -3.82
N MET A 422 0.75 7.78 -4.85
CA MET A 422 1.97 8.09 -5.60
C MET A 422 1.86 9.38 -6.41
N SER A 423 0.65 9.72 -6.90
CA SER A 423 0.44 11.04 -7.52
C SER A 423 0.60 12.16 -6.49
N MET A 424 0.11 12.00 -5.27
CA MET A 424 0.24 13.01 -4.22
C MET A 424 1.72 13.20 -3.81
N GLU A 425 2.53 12.15 -3.77
CA GLU A 425 3.98 12.28 -3.57
C GLU A 425 4.60 13.28 -4.55
N LEU A 426 4.29 13.13 -5.84
CA LEU A 426 4.86 13.95 -6.91
C LEU A 426 4.21 15.34 -7.01
N LEU A 427 2.89 15.43 -6.87
CA LEU A 427 2.13 16.68 -6.91
C LEU A 427 2.49 17.61 -5.74
N SER A 428 2.87 17.06 -4.58
CA SER A 428 3.22 17.85 -3.41
C SER A 428 4.64 18.42 -3.45
N MET A 429 5.56 17.87 -4.25
CA MET A 429 6.98 18.26 -4.28
C MET A 429 7.21 19.78 -4.38
N PRO A 430 6.50 20.56 -5.23
CA PRO A 430 6.69 22.00 -5.29
C PRO A 430 6.39 22.73 -3.97
N GLN A 431 5.56 22.13 -3.11
CA GLN A 431 5.16 22.69 -1.82
C GLN A 431 6.04 22.21 -0.64
N TRP A 432 7.02 21.34 -0.88
CA TRP A 432 7.95 20.86 0.16
C TRP A 432 8.86 21.96 0.72
N SER A 433 8.86 23.17 0.11
CA SER A 433 9.45 24.38 0.72
C SER A 433 8.89 24.68 2.11
N GLU A 434 7.72 24.16 2.49
CA GLU A 434 7.16 24.22 3.85
C GLU A 434 8.09 23.56 4.88
N PHE A 435 8.71 22.45 4.50
CA PHE A 435 9.63 21.67 5.32
C PHE A 435 11.10 22.03 5.05
N TYR A 436 11.40 22.51 3.86
CA TYR A 436 12.73 22.89 3.40
C TYR A 436 12.74 24.36 2.93
N PRO A 437 12.84 25.32 3.86
CA PRO A 437 12.92 26.74 3.49
C PRO A 437 14.21 27.09 2.74
N ASN A 438 15.26 26.26 2.86
CA ASN A 438 16.49 26.38 2.08
C ASN A 438 16.27 25.76 0.69
N GLU A 439 16.48 26.55 -0.37
CA GLU A 439 16.26 26.13 -1.76
C GLU A 439 17.12 24.91 -2.16
N LEU A 440 18.36 24.80 -1.67
CA LEU A 440 19.24 23.67 -1.98
C LEU A 440 18.75 22.38 -1.33
N GLU A 441 18.26 22.45 -0.09
CA GLU A 441 17.67 21.28 0.58
C GLU A 441 16.35 20.87 -0.07
N HIS A 442 15.52 21.83 -0.48
CA HIS A 442 14.29 21.57 -1.22
C HIS A 442 14.57 20.85 -2.55
N LYS A 443 15.50 21.39 -3.36
CA LYS A 443 15.92 20.74 -4.61
C LYS A 443 16.49 19.34 -4.37
N ARG A 444 17.27 19.17 -3.30
CA ARG A 444 17.81 17.85 -2.92
C ARG A 444 16.70 16.88 -2.55
N ALA A 445 15.70 17.29 -1.77
CA ALA A 445 14.56 16.47 -1.40
C ALA A 445 13.77 16.01 -2.64
N MET A 446 13.47 16.94 -3.56
CA MET A 446 12.81 16.62 -4.83
C MET A 446 13.64 15.66 -5.69
N ARG A 447 14.96 15.84 -5.74
CA ARG A 447 15.86 14.94 -6.47
C ARG A 447 15.87 13.53 -5.87
N GLU A 448 15.96 13.42 -4.53
CA GLU A 448 15.93 12.13 -3.84
C GLU A 448 14.61 11.38 -4.12
N GLN A 449 13.46 12.08 -4.15
CA GLN A 449 12.16 11.50 -4.52
C GLN A 449 12.16 10.97 -5.96
N LEU A 450 12.59 11.76 -6.94
CA LEU A 450 12.61 11.32 -8.34
C LEU A 450 13.59 10.18 -8.59
N GLU A 451 14.76 10.21 -7.95
CA GLU A 451 15.71 9.09 -8.00
C GLU A 451 15.15 7.83 -7.34
N GLY A 452 14.43 7.97 -6.21
CA GLY A 452 13.74 6.89 -5.52
C GLY A 452 12.70 6.22 -6.42
N THR A 453 11.88 7.04 -7.08
CA THR A 453 10.88 6.60 -8.06
C THR A 453 11.50 5.76 -9.19
N LEU A 454 12.66 6.16 -9.71
CA LEU A 454 13.35 5.38 -10.74
C LEU A 454 13.96 4.09 -10.20
N LYS A 455 14.57 4.13 -9.01
CA LYS A 455 15.28 3.00 -8.41
C LYS A 455 14.35 1.86 -7.99
N VAL A 456 13.09 2.17 -7.65
CA VAL A 456 12.12 1.13 -7.22
C VAL A 456 11.56 0.33 -8.39
N LEU A 457 11.44 0.92 -9.59
CA LEU A 457 10.82 0.27 -10.74
C LEU A 457 11.53 -1.03 -11.20
N PRO A 458 12.87 -1.12 -11.31
CA PRO A 458 13.54 -2.39 -11.59
C PRO A 458 13.32 -3.46 -10.52
N TRP A 459 13.23 -3.06 -9.24
CA TRP A 459 12.94 -3.98 -8.15
C TRP A 459 11.50 -4.52 -8.24
N ILE A 460 10.53 -3.66 -8.57
CA ILE A 460 9.14 -4.08 -8.79
C ILE A 460 9.07 -5.11 -9.92
N ALA A 461 9.69 -4.82 -11.06
CA ALA A 461 9.70 -5.71 -12.21
C ALA A 461 10.39 -7.05 -11.90
N GLN A 462 11.49 -7.03 -11.15
CA GLN A 462 12.21 -8.22 -10.72
C GLN A 462 11.36 -9.10 -9.79
N ILE A 463 10.69 -8.51 -8.80
CA ILE A 463 9.80 -9.21 -7.87
C ILE A 463 8.63 -9.84 -8.63
N ASP A 464 8.00 -9.10 -9.53
CA ASP A 464 6.86 -9.61 -10.28
C ASP A 464 7.27 -10.72 -11.26
N ALA A 465 8.34 -10.55 -12.01
CA ALA A 465 8.89 -11.58 -12.90
C ALA A 465 9.24 -12.87 -12.13
N PHE A 466 9.79 -12.72 -10.91
CA PHE A 466 10.07 -13.85 -10.03
C PHE A 466 8.80 -14.60 -9.62
N GLN A 467 7.75 -13.89 -9.28
CA GLN A 467 6.45 -14.52 -8.92
C GLN A 467 5.84 -15.27 -10.10
N HIS A 468 5.84 -14.69 -11.29
CA HIS A 468 5.37 -15.37 -12.49
C HIS A 468 6.08 -16.71 -12.68
N TRP A 469 7.43 -16.72 -12.60
CA TRP A 469 8.20 -17.94 -12.74
C TRP A 469 7.91 -18.96 -11.62
N VAL A 470 7.85 -18.53 -10.36
CA VAL A 470 7.58 -19.40 -9.20
C VAL A 470 6.27 -20.17 -9.38
N TYR A 471 5.21 -19.49 -9.77
CA TYR A 471 3.88 -20.10 -9.86
C TYR A 471 3.61 -20.79 -11.20
N GLU A 472 4.41 -20.53 -12.22
CA GLU A 472 4.47 -21.35 -13.43
C GLU A 472 5.27 -22.65 -13.22
N ASN A 473 6.15 -22.68 -12.23
CA ASN A 473 6.99 -23.83 -11.88
C ASN A 473 6.81 -24.24 -10.40
N PRO A 474 5.58 -24.58 -9.94
CA PRO A 474 5.29 -24.73 -8.51
C PRO A 474 6.03 -25.87 -7.81
N THR A 475 6.67 -26.78 -8.57
CA THR A 475 7.47 -27.91 -8.07
C THR A 475 8.97 -27.65 -8.08
N HIS A 476 9.39 -26.40 -8.34
CA HIS A 476 10.81 -26.03 -8.39
C HIS A 476 11.53 -26.30 -7.04
N SER A 477 12.81 -26.68 -7.12
CA SER A 477 13.67 -26.78 -5.96
C SER A 477 14.17 -25.42 -5.48
N ILE A 478 14.65 -25.33 -4.24
CA ILE A 478 15.30 -24.13 -3.69
C ILE A 478 16.48 -23.69 -4.58
N ALA A 479 17.28 -24.62 -5.09
CA ALA A 479 18.39 -24.32 -5.98
C ALA A 479 17.94 -23.64 -7.27
N GLN A 480 16.90 -24.19 -7.94
CA GLN A 480 16.33 -23.59 -9.15
C GLN A 480 15.72 -22.19 -8.86
N ARG A 481 15.09 -22.01 -7.70
CA ARG A 481 14.56 -20.73 -7.25
C ARG A 481 15.65 -19.67 -7.12
N ASN A 482 16.75 -20.02 -6.46
CA ASN A 482 17.86 -19.12 -6.26
C ASN A 482 18.60 -18.81 -7.57
N GLU A 483 18.76 -19.80 -8.45
CA GLU A 483 19.36 -19.62 -9.78
C GLU A 483 18.50 -18.67 -10.63
N HIS A 484 17.19 -18.87 -10.67
CA HIS A 484 16.28 -17.97 -11.41
C HIS A 484 16.28 -16.55 -10.84
N TRP A 485 16.25 -16.41 -9.50
CA TRP A 485 16.38 -15.10 -8.88
C TRP A 485 17.68 -14.39 -9.22
N LEU A 486 18.81 -15.10 -9.22
CA LEU A 486 20.11 -14.55 -9.63
C LEU A 486 20.11 -14.10 -11.09
N HIS A 487 19.48 -14.86 -11.98
CA HIS A 487 19.30 -14.47 -13.37
C HIS A 487 18.52 -13.15 -13.49
N LEU A 488 17.39 -13.04 -12.81
CA LEU A 488 16.61 -11.78 -12.78
C LEU A 488 17.41 -10.62 -12.16
N ALA A 489 18.20 -10.88 -11.10
CA ALA A 489 19.04 -9.84 -10.49
C ALA A 489 20.12 -9.31 -11.45
N GLN A 490 20.57 -10.12 -12.41
CA GLN A 490 21.46 -9.66 -13.49
C GLN A 490 20.71 -8.84 -14.54
N GLU A 491 19.49 -9.25 -14.92
CA GLU A 491 18.70 -8.53 -15.93
C GLU A 491 18.23 -7.15 -15.45
N PHE A 492 17.75 -7.04 -14.21
CA PHE A 492 17.22 -5.81 -13.62
C PHE A 492 18.26 -4.99 -12.85
N GLY A 493 19.46 -5.55 -12.66
CA GLY A 493 20.57 -4.89 -11.98
C GLY A 493 21.38 -3.98 -12.91
N THR A 494 22.08 -3.01 -12.32
CA THR A 494 22.94 -2.08 -13.07
C THR A 494 24.34 -2.62 -13.35
N GLY A 495 24.76 -3.69 -12.67
CA GLY A 495 26.09 -4.30 -12.80
C GLY A 495 27.23 -3.45 -12.22
N LEU A 496 26.93 -2.40 -11.46
CA LEU A 496 27.93 -1.48 -10.88
C LEU A 496 28.38 -1.86 -9.47
N THR A 497 27.78 -2.89 -8.87
CA THR A 497 28.13 -3.36 -7.51
C THR A 497 28.96 -4.62 -7.57
N ASP A 498 30.10 -4.63 -6.91
CA ASP A 498 30.92 -5.81 -6.69
C ASP A 498 30.40 -6.61 -5.49
N TRP A 499 29.76 -7.74 -5.79
CA TRP A 499 29.19 -8.67 -4.81
C TRP A 499 30.13 -9.82 -4.46
N SER A 500 31.41 -9.78 -4.87
CA SER A 500 32.37 -10.86 -4.62
C SER A 500 32.47 -11.17 -3.13
N GLY A 501 32.21 -12.42 -2.76
CA GLY A 501 32.16 -12.90 -1.38
C GLY A 501 30.81 -12.68 -0.66
N TYR A 502 29.82 -12.13 -1.37
CA TYR A 502 28.46 -11.89 -0.85
C TYR A 502 27.38 -12.39 -1.83
N GLU A 503 27.72 -13.37 -2.65
CA GLU A 503 26.85 -13.92 -3.70
C GLU A 503 25.56 -14.51 -3.10
N ASP A 504 25.66 -15.11 -1.91
CA ASP A 504 24.53 -15.62 -1.16
C ASP A 504 23.54 -14.52 -0.74
N GLN A 505 24.03 -13.31 -0.50
CA GLN A 505 23.16 -12.16 -0.19
C GLN A 505 22.31 -11.72 -1.40
N VAL A 506 22.88 -11.83 -2.59
CA VAL A 506 22.11 -11.58 -3.82
C VAL A 506 21.12 -12.71 -4.05
N ALA A 507 21.52 -13.97 -3.95
CA ALA A 507 20.68 -15.15 -4.17
C ALA A 507 19.45 -15.21 -3.25
N ASN A 508 19.55 -14.66 -2.04
CA ASN A 508 18.49 -14.65 -1.04
C ASN A 508 17.85 -13.27 -0.84
N ALA A 509 18.16 -12.27 -1.69
CA ALA A 509 17.66 -10.91 -1.52
C ALA A 509 16.12 -10.79 -1.59
N TRP A 510 15.45 -11.71 -2.29
CA TRP A 510 13.99 -11.78 -2.37
C TRP A 510 13.33 -12.03 -1.01
N GLN A 511 14.03 -12.71 -0.08
CA GLN A 511 13.50 -13.06 1.25
C GLN A 511 13.17 -11.83 2.13
N LYS A 512 13.74 -10.67 1.81
CA LYS A 512 13.40 -9.42 2.51
C LYS A 512 12.06 -8.83 2.08
N GLN A 513 11.44 -9.35 1.01
CA GLN A 513 10.22 -8.80 0.43
C GLN A 513 8.98 -9.48 1.04
N LEU A 514 8.36 -8.82 2.01
CA LEU A 514 7.15 -9.26 2.71
C LEU A 514 6.05 -9.70 1.74
N HIS A 515 5.84 -8.96 0.66
CA HIS A 515 4.76 -9.18 -0.29
C HIS A 515 4.77 -10.57 -0.93
N LEU A 516 5.94 -11.18 -1.11
CA LEU A 516 6.05 -12.56 -1.62
C LEU A 516 5.40 -13.58 -0.67
N PHE A 517 5.47 -13.31 0.63
CA PHE A 517 4.95 -14.19 1.68
C PHE A 517 3.49 -13.92 2.02
N GLU A 518 3.07 -12.65 2.09
CA GLU A 518 1.77 -12.26 2.60
C GLU A 518 0.75 -11.93 1.49
N VAL A 519 1.18 -11.20 0.44
CA VAL A 519 0.30 -10.66 -0.61
C VAL A 519 0.90 -10.86 -2.01
N PRO A 520 0.99 -12.11 -2.50
CA PRO A 520 1.60 -12.42 -3.79
C PRO A 520 0.88 -11.69 -4.94
N PHE A 521 1.66 -11.30 -5.95
CA PHE A 521 1.25 -10.53 -7.13
C PHE A 521 0.83 -9.07 -6.88
N TYR A 522 0.78 -8.61 -5.64
CA TYR A 522 0.47 -7.21 -5.35
C TYR A 522 1.51 -6.23 -5.91
N TYR A 523 2.77 -6.63 -5.93
CA TYR A 523 3.90 -5.71 -6.06
C TYR A 523 3.97 -4.96 -7.41
N ILE A 524 3.45 -5.54 -8.51
CA ILE A 524 3.37 -4.87 -9.82
C ILE A 524 2.39 -3.69 -9.81
N GLU A 525 1.39 -3.69 -8.93
CA GLU A 525 0.40 -2.63 -8.82
C GLU A 525 1.05 -1.29 -8.47
N TYR A 526 2.12 -1.31 -7.65
CA TYR A 526 2.97 -0.14 -7.44
C TYR A 526 3.63 0.35 -8.73
N GLY A 527 4.08 -0.56 -9.59
CA GLY A 527 4.68 -0.21 -10.88
C GLY A 527 3.69 0.46 -11.82
N ILE A 528 2.51 -0.14 -11.95
CA ILE A 528 1.41 0.38 -12.78
C ILE A 528 0.99 1.76 -12.29
N ALA A 529 0.72 1.88 -10.99
CA ALA A 529 0.34 3.14 -10.36
C ALA A 529 1.42 4.22 -10.50
N GLN A 530 2.70 3.85 -10.40
CA GLN A 530 3.81 4.78 -10.56
C GLN A 530 3.87 5.38 -11.98
N LEU A 531 3.59 4.57 -13.00
CA LEU A 531 3.50 5.10 -14.39
C LEU A 531 2.34 6.07 -14.54
N GLY A 532 1.19 5.77 -13.93
CA GLY A 532 0.04 6.68 -13.85
C GLY A 532 0.40 7.98 -13.13
N ALA A 533 1.00 7.89 -11.95
CA ALA A 533 1.42 9.02 -11.12
C ALA A 533 2.43 9.93 -11.83
N LEU A 534 3.40 9.36 -12.53
CA LEU A 534 4.33 10.11 -13.37
C LEU A 534 3.62 10.85 -14.52
N GLY A 535 2.56 10.25 -15.07
CA GLY A 535 1.71 10.89 -16.06
C GLY A 535 0.92 12.08 -15.50
N VAL A 536 0.31 11.91 -14.31
CA VAL A 536 -0.38 12.98 -13.58
C VAL A 536 0.61 14.12 -13.26
N TRP A 537 1.80 13.77 -12.78
CA TRP A 537 2.86 14.73 -12.52
C TRP A 537 3.32 15.46 -13.79
N LYS A 538 3.48 14.76 -14.92
CA LYS A 538 3.78 15.40 -16.20
C LYS A 538 2.74 16.49 -16.55
N ASN A 539 1.45 16.15 -16.41
CA ASN A 539 0.37 17.11 -16.65
C ASN A 539 0.44 18.29 -15.68
N SER A 540 0.86 18.09 -14.43
CA SER A 540 1.01 19.16 -13.44
C SER A 540 2.15 20.13 -13.75
N ILE A 541 3.19 19.68 -14.44
CA ILE A 541 4.27 20.56 -14.93
C ILE A 541 3.76 21.48 -16.04
N GLU A 542 2.83 21.01 -16.86
CA GLU A 542 2.24 21.77 -17.95
C GLU A 542 1.13 22.72 -17.46
N ASP A 543 0.21 22.21 -16.63
CA ASP A 543 -0.93 22.97 -16.07
C ASP A 543 -1.34 22.40 -14.70
N TYR A 544 -0.77 22.95 -13.63
CA TYR A 544 -0.95 22.44 -12.28
C TYR A 544 -2.43 22.44 -11.81
N PRO A 545 -3.21 23.54 -11.94
CA PRO A 545 -4.62 23.54 -11.54
C PRO A 545 -5.46 22.49 -12.27
N LYS A 546 -5.27 22.37 -13.58
CA LYS A 546 -5.98 21.38 -14.41
C LYS A 546 -5.63 19.95 -14.03
N ALA A 547 -4.36 19.68 -13.70
CA ALA A 547 -3.93 18.35 -13.25
C ALA A 547 -4.54 17.98 -11.89
N ILE A 548 -4.62 18.93 -10.94
CA ILE A 548 -5.29 18.71 -9.65
C ILE A 548 -6.78 18.43 -9.84
N GLU A 549 -7.45 19.17 -10.72
CA GLU A 549 -8.87 18.95 -11.02
C GLU A 549 -9.09 17.55 -11.63
N ALA A 550 -8.29 17.14 -12.61
CA ALA A 550 -8.37 15.81 -13.23
C ALA A 550 -8.10 14.70 -12.21
N TYR A 551 -7.08 14.86 -11.36
CA TYR A 551 -6.79 13.96 -10.25
C TYR A 551 -8.00 13.80 -9.32
N LYS A 552 -8.59 14.89 -8.84
CA LYS A 552 -9.80 14.85 -7.98
C LYS A 552 -10.96 14.14 -8.67
N ASN A 553 -11.22 14.46 -9.94
CA ASN A 553 -12.30 13.87 -10.71
C ASN A 553 -12.14 12.36 -10.89
N ALA A 554 -10.91 11.86 -11.02
CA ALA A 554 -10.63 10.44 -11.06
C ALA A 554 -10.92 9.76 -9.71
N LEU A 555 -10.48 10.37 -8.59
CA LEU A 555 -10.65 9.79 -7.26
C LEU A 555 -12.11 9.75 -6.80
N VAL A 556 -12.94 10.71 -7.20
CA VAL A 556 -14.40 10.70 -6.91
C VAL A 556 -15.08 9.45 -7.48
N LEU A 557 -14.54 8.88 -8.57
CA LEU A 557 -15.13 7.70 -9.20
C LEU A 557 -15.09 6.45 -8.30
N GLY A 558 -14.17 6.37 -7.34
CA GLY A 558 -13.96 5.10 -6.62
C GLY A 558 -13.73 3.95 -7.60
N TYR A 559 -14.45 2.84 -7.43
CA TYR A 559 -14.44 1.72 -8.38
C TYR A 559 -15.78 1.60 -9.13
N THR A 560 -16.26 2.71 -9.68
CA THR A 560 -17.49 2.76 -10.51
C THR A 560 -17.20 2.75 -12.01
N LYS A 561 -15.92 2.74 -12.38
CA LYS A 561 -15.39 2.69 -13.75
C LYS A 561 -14.26 1.68 -13.85
N SER A 562 -13.93 1.24 -15.07
CA SER A 562 -12.76 0.41 -15.34
C SER A 562 -11.45 1.17 -15.04
N LEU A 563 -10.35 0.44 -14.82
CA LEU A 563 -9.03 1.05 -14.61
C LEU A 563 -8.66 2.03 -15.75
N PRO A 564 -8.81 1.67 -17.05
CA PRO A 564 -8.53 2.60 -18.14
C PRO A 564 -9.37 3.88 -18.09
N GLU A 565 -10.66 3.80 -17.74
CA GLU A 565 -11.53 4.98 -17.64
C GLU A 565 -11.14 5.89 -16.47
N ILE A 566 -10.74 5.31 -15.31
CA ILE A 566 -10.27 6.08 -14.14
C ILE A 566 -8.98 6.82 -14.48
N TYR A 567 -8.00 6.11 -15.07
CA TYR A 567 -6.74 6.72 -15.51
C TYR A 567 -6.96 7.79 -16.55
N GLN A 568 -7.83 7.57 -17.53
CA GLN A 568 -8.21 8.57 -18.53
C GLN A 568 -8.83 9.81 -17.86
N THR A 569 -9.64 9.63 -16.84
CA THR A 569 -10.24 10.76 -16.08
C THR A 569 -9.16 11.55 -15.33
N ALA A 570 -8.11 10.88 -14.84
CA ALA A 570 -6.93 11.54 -14.29
C ALA A 570 -6.05 12.23 -15.37
N GLY A 571 -6.43 12.13 -16.64
CA GLY A 571 -5.71 12.72 -17.78
C GLY A 571 -4.52 11.90 -18.25
N VAL A 572 -4.45 10.60 -17.93
CA VAL A 572 -3.33 9.71 -18.27
C VAL A 572 -3.82 8.41 -18.91
N PRO A 573 -3.08 7.81 -19.84
CA PRO A 573 -3.42 6.50 -20.37
C PRO A 573 -3.09 5.40 -19.34
N PHE A 574 -3.87 4.32 -19.36
CA PHE A 574 -3.55 3.06 -18.72
C PHE A 574 -2.69 2.24 -19.70
N ASP A 575 -1.38 2.46 -19.67
CA ASP A 575 -0.45 2.00 -20.70
C ASP A 575 0.92 1.62 -20.09
N PHE A 576 1.39 0.40 -20.37
CA PHE A 576 2.66 -0.18 -19.92
C PHE A 576 3.64 -0.37 -21.06
N SER A 577 3.35 0.19 -22.23
CA SER A 577 4.16 0.03 -23.43
C SER A 577 5.57 0.62 -23.29
N SER A 578 6.47 0.10 -24.09
CA SER A 578 7.86 0.58 -24.20
C SER A 578 7.92 2.08 -24.52
N ASP A 579 7.03 2.56 -25.41
CA ASP A 579 6.96 3.98 -25.79
C ASP A 579 6.57 4.87 -24.62
N ARG A 580 5.60 4.42 -23.81
CA ARG A 580 5.18 5.13 -22.60
C ARG A 580 6.30 5.23 -21.57
N LEU A 581 6.97 4.13 -21.28
CA LEU A 581 8.09 4.13 -20.35
C LEU A 581 9.26 5.00 -20.86
N GLN A 582 9.55 4.98 -22.16
CA GLN A 582 10.56 5.86 -22.75
C GLN A 582 10.23 7.35 -22.59
N GLU A 583 8.96 7.71 -22.79
CA GLU A 583 8.47 9.08 -22.59
C GLU A 583 8.70 9.54 -21.14
N LEU A 584 8.25 8.73 -20.17
CA LEU A 584 8.35 9.04 -18.73
C LEU A 584 9.81 9.06 -18.25
N ALA A 585 10.64 8.15 -18.73
CA ALA A 585 12.07 8.14 -18.42
C ALA A 585 12.77 9.42 -18.90
N LYS A 586 12.46 9.88 -20.11
CA LYS A 586 12.97 11.16 -20.64
C LYS A 586 12.51 12.36 -19.80
N LEU A 587 11.25 12.38 -19.40
CA LEU A 587 10.72 13.43 -18.52
C LEU A 587 11.51 13.51 -17.21
N ILE A 588 11.65 12.39 -16.49
CA ILE A 588 12.38 12.37 -15.22
C ILE A 588 13.84 12.80 -15.43
N GLN A 589 14.50 12.34 -16.49
CA GLN A 589 15.88 12.74 -16.80
C GLN A 589 16.00 14.26 -17.01
N LEU A 590 15.03 14.88 -17.67
CA LEU A 590 15.01 16.34 -17.87
C LEU A 590 14.80 17.09 -16.55
N GLU A 591 13.88 16.63 -15.73
CA GLU A 591 13.58 17.28 -14.44
C GLU A 591 14.76 17.10 -13.44
N LEU A 592 15.38 15.93 -13.38
CA LEU A 592 16.60 15.72 -12.57
C LEU A 592 17.73 16.68 -12.94
N LYS A 593 17.90 17.02 -14.24
CA LYS A 593 18.90 18.02 -14.66
C LYS A 593 18.61 19.44 -14.16
N LYS A 594 17.33 19.79 -13.96
CA LYS A 594 16.96 21.11 -13.41
C LYS A 594 17.22 21.20 -11.89
N LEU A 595 17.34 20.06 -11.23
CA LEU A 595 17.57 19.96 -9.77
C LEU A 595 19.08 19.80 -9.41
N GLN A 596 19.96 19.79 -10.41
CA GLN A 596 21.42 19.86 -10.22
C GLN A 596 21.83 21.31 -9.94
#